data_7fe73583cbd3dad38a96ae5f38145d0c
#
_entry.id   7fe73583cbd3dad38a96ae5f38145d0c
#
_cell.length_a   1.000
_cell.length_b   1.000
_cell.length_c   1.000
_cell.angle_alpha   90.00
_cell.angle_beta   90.00
_cell.angle_gamma   90.00
#
_symmetry.space_group_name_H-M   'P 1'
#
loop_
_entity.id
_entity.type
_entity.pdbx_description
1 polymer ?
#
loop_
_entity_poly.entity_id
_entity_poly.type
_entity_poly.pdbx_seq_one_letter_code
_entity_poly.pdbx_strand_id
1 'polypeptide(L)'
;YNAFFKNQQKEYEASNKVVQELIAKYTAYKYWAVKSYVIMGKNYYALNDVYQANFVLENVIKNFKEFKDIIEDAQTALNTIKQNEAKKNNSVTPQKKK
;
A
#
# COMPACT_ATOMS: atom_id res chain seq x y z
N TYR A 1 20.38 -12.12 24.37
CA TYR A 1 20.47 -13.26 24.32
C TYR A 1 21.73 -13.73 23.72
N ASN A 2 21.72 -14.68 22.98
CA ASN A 2 22.92 -15.27 22.52
C ASN A 2 23.84 -14.33 21.85
N ALA A 3 23.38 -13.62 20.93
CA ALA A 3 24.20 -12.71 20.20
C ALA A 3 24.78 -11.66 21.09
N PHE A 4 24.14 -11.41 22.17
CA PHE A 4 24.53 -10.44 23.07
C PHE A 4 25.60 -10.88 23.99
N PHE A 5 25.56 -12.09 24.46
CA PHE A 5 26.51 -12.60 25.38
C PHE A 5 27.81 -12.97 24.76
N LYS A 6 27.83 -13.29 23.52
CA LYS A 6 29.07 -13.64 22.89
C LYS A 6 29.59 -12.42 22.30
N ASN A 7 30.67 -11.96 22.73
CA ASN A 7 31.16 -10.74 22.20
C ASN A 7 32.38 -10.92 21.37
N GLN A 8 32.56 -12.09 20.78
CA GLN A 8 33.62 -12.27 19.86
C GLN A 8 33.16 -11.75 18.53
N GLN A 9 34.09 -11.54 17.62
CA GLN A 9 33.77 -11.06 16.33
C GLN A 9 32.80 -11.89 15.57
N LYS A 10 32.93 -13.19 15.66
CA LYS A 10 31.98 -14.06 14.98
C LYS A 10 30.59 -13.86 15.50
N GLU A 11 30.50 -13.58 16.80
CA GLU A 11 29.19 -13.40 17.40
C GLU A 11 28.57 -12.10 16.97
N TYR A 12 29.39 -11.08 16.79
CA TYR A 12 28.87 -9.83 16.28
C TYR A 12 28.36 -10.00 14.88
N GLU A 13 29.08 -10.74 14.06
CA GLU A 13 28.64 -10.99 12.70
C GLU A 13 27.34 -11.75 12.67
N ALA A 14 27.21 -12.76 13.51
CA ALA A 14 25.99 -13.54 13.58
C ALA A 14 24.84 -12.66 14.04
N SER A 15 25.12 -11.80 15.02
CA SER A 15 24.10 -10.91 15.53
C SER A 15 23.63 -9.95 14.45
N ASN A 16 24.57 -9.39 13.68
CA ASN A 16 24.23 -8.48 12.60
C ASN A 16 23.38 -9.19 11.56
N LYS A 17 23.71 -10.43 11.27
CA LYS A 17 22.95 -11.16 10.28
C LYS A 17 21.50 -11.37 10.74
N VAL A 18 21.31 -11.68 12.02
CA VAL A 18 19.97 -11.85 12.55
C VAL A 18 19.19 -10.56 12.45
N VAL A 19 19.83 -9.43 12.76
CA VAL A 19 19.15 -8.14 12.67
C VAL A 19 18.77 -7.86 11.24
N GLN A 20 19.66 -8.14 10.29
CA GLN A 20 19.36 -7.91 8.90
C GLN A 20 18.20 -8.77 8.42
N GLU A 21 18.14 -10.00 8.88
CA GLU A 21 17.03 -10.87 8.53
C GLU A 21 15.71 -10.36 9.10
N LEU A 22 15.75 -9.86 10.32
CA LEU A 22 14.54 -9.29 10.92
C LEU A 22 14.06 -8.08 10.16
N ILE A 23 15.00 -7.21 9.76
CA ILE A 23 14.64 -6.04 9.01
C ILE A 23 14.04 -6.44 7.67
N ALA A 24 14.63 -7.43 7.01
CA ALA A 24 14.12 -7.88 5.73
C ALA A 24 12.70 -8.45 5.86
N LYS A 25 12.48 -9.22 6.92
CA LYS A 25 11.16 -9.78 7.16
C LYS A 25 10.14 -8.70 7.44
N TYR A 26 10.54 -7.73 8.26
CA TYR A 26 9.64 -6.64 8.59
C TYR A 26 9.27 -5.84 7.34
N THR A 27 10.26 -5.59 6.50
CA THR A 27 10.01 -4.85 5.27
C THR A 27 9.09 -5.62 4.35
N ALA A 28 9.30 -6.93 4.22
CA ALA A 28 8.44 -7.75 3.38
C ALA A 28 7.02 -7.76 3.93
N TYR A 29 6.90 -7.86 5.24
CA TYR A 29 5.59 -7.85 5.85
C TYR A 29 4.88 -6.53 5.59
N LYS A 30 5.60 -5.43 5.72
CA LYS A 30 5.04 -4.11 5.49
C LYS A 30 4.62 -3.97 4.02
N TYR A 31 5.44 -4.48 3.12
CA TYR A 31 5.12 -4.43 1.70
C TYR A 31 3.79 -5.13 1.42
N TRP A 32 3.62 -6.33 1.94
CA TRP A 32 2.40 -7.07 1.70
C TRP A 32 1.20 -6.42 2.38
N ALA A 33 1.42 -5.82 3.54
CA ALA A 33 0.35 -5.12 4.23
C ALA A 33 -0.12 -3.92 3.39
N VAL A 34 0.81 -3.17 2.83
CA VAL A 34 0.45 -2.02 2.02
C VAL A 34 -0.22 -2.47 0.73
N LYS A 35 0.26 -3.57 0.14
CA LYS A 35 -0.36 -4.09 -1.05
C LYS A 35 -1.80 -4.50 -0.75
N SER A 36 -2.05 -5.04 0.42
CA SER A 36 -3.41 -5.39 0.83
C SER A 36 -4.30 -4.16 0.94
N TYR A 37 -3.75 -3.04 1.37
CA TYR A 37 -4.52 -1.80 1.41
C TYR A 37 -4.96 -1.38 0.02
N VAL A 38 -4.10 -1.54 -0.98
CA VAL A 38 -4.50 -1.20 -2.34
C VAL A 38 -5.63 -2.10 -2.80
N ILE A 39 -5.54 -3.38 -2.49
CA ILE A 39 -6.61 -4.31 -2.84
C ILE A 39 -7.90 -3.90 -2.14
N MET A 40 -7.80 -3.50 -0.87
CA MET A 40 -8.98 -3.06 -0.13
C MET A 40 -9.59 -1.82 -0.79
N GLY A 41 -8.76 -0.89 -1.22
CA GLY A 41 -9.26 0.29 -1.91
C GLY A 41 -10.01 -0.08 -3.18
N LYS A 42 -9.46 -1.02 -3.95
CA LYS A 42 -10.14 -1.47 -5.16
C LYS A 42 -11.45 -2.15 -4.84
N ASN A 43 -11.48 -2.90 -3.75
CA ASN A 43 -12.72 -3.57 -3.33
C ASN A 43 -13.79 -2.57 -2.93
N TYR A 44 -13.39 -1.51 -2.24
CA TYR A 44 -14.34 -0.46 -1.90
C TYR A 44 -14.98 0.12 -3.16
N TYR A 45 -14.15 0.33 -4.18
CA TYR A 45 -14.70 0.86 -5.41
C TYR A 45 -15.66 -0.12 -6.06
N ALA A 46 -15.35 -1.40 -6.02
CA ALA A 46 -16.24 -2.42 -6.56
C ALA A 46 -17.56 -2.45 -5.83
N LEU A 47 -17.55 -2.05 -4.56
CA LEU A 47 -18.77 -1.99 -3.76
C LEU A 47 -19.45 -0.63 -3.85
N ASN A 48 -19.00 0.20 -4.76
CA ASN A 48 -19.54 1.54 -4.97
C ASN A 48 -19.23 2.52 -3.84
N ASP A 49 -18.24 2.22 -3.04
CA ASP A 49 -17.84 3.13 -1.98
C ASP A 49 -16.65 3.94 -2.46
N VAL A 50 -16.93 4.89 -3.31
CA VAL A 50 -15.90 5.70 -3.95
C VAL A 50 -15.10 6.51 -2.93
N TYR A 51 -15.77 7.00 -1.93
CA TYR A 51 -15.11 7.82 -0.93
C TYR A 51 -14.03 7.03 -0.20
N GLN A 52 -14.37 5.83 0.26
CA GLN A 52 -13.41 5.00 0.97
C GLN A 52 -12.31 4.52 0.03
N ALA A 53 -12.68 4.19 -1.21
CA ALA A 53 -11.68 3.77 -2.18
C ALA A 53 -10.63 4.85 -2.37
N ASN A 54 -11.07 6.08 -2.60
CA ASN A 54 -10.15 7.19 -2.78
C ASN A 54 -9.32 7.44 -1.54
N PHE A 55 -9.95 7.38 -0.39
CA PHE A 55 -9.27 7.64 0.87
C PHE A 55 -8.12 6.65 1.09
N VAL A 56 -8.39 5.37 0.89
CA VAL A 56 -7.38 4.33 1.11
C VAL A 56 -6.26 4.46 0.12
N LEU A 57 -6.59 4.63 -1.16
CA LEU A 57 -5.56 4.70 -2.20
C LEU A 57 -4.70 5.94 -2.06
N GLU A 58 -5.29 7.05 -1.71
CA GLU A 58 -4.54 8.27 -1.50
C GLU A 58 -3.62 8.16 -0.30
N ASN A 59 -4.09 7.50 0.75
CA ASN A 59 -3.24 7.28 1.90
C ASN A 59 -2.03 6.42 1.58
N VAL A 60 -2.21 5.41 0.75
CA VAL A 60 -1.09 4.58 0.34
C VAL A 60 -0.06 5.42 -0.39
N ILE A 61 -0.50 6.22 -1.32
CA ILE A 61 0.40 7.04 -2.11
C ILE A 61 1.15 8.04 -1.23
N LYS A 62 0.45 8.59 -0.27
CA LYS A 62 1.03 9.62 0.57
C LYS A 62 2.01 9.07 1.59
N ASN A 63 1.72 7.92 2.16
CA ASN A 63 2.45 7.43 3.31
C ASN A 63 3.45 6.32 3.06
N PHE A 64 3.42 5.71 1.89
CA PHE A 64 4.28 4.55 1.62
C PHE A 64 5.04 4.70 0.32
N LYS A 65 5.69 5.84 0.18
CA LYS A 65 6.35 6.19 -1.08
C LYS A 65 7.55 5.31 -1.41
N GLU A 66 8.04 4.58 -0.44
CA GLU A 66 9.17 3.70 -0.69
C GLU A 66 8.81 2.50 -1.56
N PHE A 67 7.53 2.17 -1.66
CA PHE A 67 7.10 1.04 -2.49
C PHE A 67 6.57 1.54 -3.82
N LYS A 68 7.48 1.86 -4.71
CA LYS A 68 7.10 2.51 -5.97
C LYS A 68 6.13 1.73 -6.82
N ASP A 69 6.28 0.41 -6.87
CA ASP A 69 5.35 -0.40 -7.66
C ASP A 69 3.95 -0.36 -7.08
N ILE A 70 3.83 -0.34 -5.76
CA ILE A 70 2.52 -0.25 -5.13
C ILE A 70 1.94 1.15 -5.35
N ILE A 71 2.79 2.18 -5.28
CA ILE A 71 2.33 3.54 -5.53
C ILE A 71 1.80 3.66 -6.95
N GLU A 72 2.46 3.07 -7.92
CA GLU A 72 1.99 3.11 -9.29
C GLU A 72 0.65 2.41 -9.43
N ASP A 73 0.51 1.27 -8.78
CA ASP A 73 -0.74 0.54 -8.83
C ASP A 73 -1.87 1.37 -8.22
N ALA A 74 -1.61 1.98 -7.06
CA ALA A 74 -2.61 2.82 -6.40
C ALA A 74 -2.95 4.02 -7.27
N GLN A 75 -1.94 4.62 -7.90
CA GLN A 75 -2.16 5.78 -8.76
C GLN A 75 -3.01 5.41 -9.96
N THR A 76 -2.72 4.27 -10.58
CA THR A 76 -3.51 3.79 -11.70
C THR A 76 -4.94 3.55 -11.29
N ALA A 77 -5.14 2.95 -10.12
CA ALA A 77 -6.49 2.69 -9.62
C ALA A 77 -7.24 4.00 -9.40
N LEU A 78 -6.57 5.00 -8.82
CA LEU A 78 -7.20 6.30 -8.61
C LEU A 78 -7.57 6.95 -9.93
N ASN A 79 -6.68 6.87 -10.90
CA ASN A 79 -6.96 7.47 -12.21
C ASN A 79 -8.15 6.78 -12.86
N THR A 80 -8.23 5.46 -12.74
CA THR A 80 -9.34 4.71 -13.29
C THR A 80 -10.65 5.14 -12.63
N ILE A 81 -10.63 5.30 -11.31
CA ILE A 81 -11.82 5.73 -10.59
C ILE A 81 -12.25 7.10 -11.06
N LYS A 82 -11.30 8.03 -11.19
CA LYS A 82 -11.62 9.38 -11.62
C LYS A 82 -12.22 9.40 -13.02
N GLN A 83 -11.65 8.59 -13.91
CA GLN A 83 -12.17 8.54 -15.26
C GLN A 83 -13.55 7.95 -15.30
N ASN A 84 -13.78 6.89 -14.54
CA ASN A 84 -15.09 6.25 -14.51
C ASN A 84 -16.15 7.17 -13.90
N GLU A 85 -15.77 7.89 -12.84
CA GLU A 85 -16.72 8.80 -12.21
C GLU A 85 -17.03 9.98 -13.12
N ALA A 86 -16.03 10.45 -13.86
CA ALA A 86 -16.27 11.52 -14.82
C ALA A 86 -17.20 11.05 -15.91
N LYS A 87 -17.04 9.82 -16.40
CA LYS A 87 -17.92 9.30 -17.41
C LYS A 87 -19.33 9.15 -16.90
N LYS A 88 -19.48 8.69 -15.68
CA LYS A 88 -20.80 8.58 -15.10
C LYS A 88 -21.45 9.92 -15.01
N ASN A 89 -20.71 10.91 -14.55
CA ASN A 89 -21.27 12.24 -14.42
C ASN A 89 -21.69 12.78 -15.78
N ASN A 90 -20.89 12.56 -16.78
CA ASN A 90 -21.22 13.01 -18.10
C ASN A 90 -22.42 12.30 -18.67
N SER A 91 -22.48 11.00 -18.51
CA SER A 91 -23.55 10.25 -19.11
C SER A 91 -24.85 10.39 -18.38
N VAL A 92 -24.85 10.63 -17.07
CA VAL A 92 -26.10 10.74 -16.40
C VAL A 92 -26.44 12.12 -16.00
N THR A 93 -25.70 13.09 -16.47
CA THR A 93 -25.97 14.44 -16.17
C THR A 93 -27.41 14.81 -16.24
N PRO A 94 -28.08 14.48 -17.28
CA PRO A 94 -29.44 14.89 -17.38
C PRO A 94 -30.27 14.40 -16.25
N GLN A 95 -30.10 13.21 -15.88
CA GLN A 95 -30.91 12.76 -14.87
C GLN A 95 -30.32 12.97 -13.58
N LYS A 96 -29.04 13.07 -13.53
CA LYS A 96 -28.49 13.23 -12.36
C LYS A 96 -28.88 14.39 -11.71
N LYS A 97 -29.18 15.29 -12.37
CA LYS A 97 -29.56 16.39 -11.85
C LYS A 97 -30.62 16.27 -11.03
N LYS A 98 -31.13 15.53 -11.06
CA LYS A 98 -32.16 15.36 -10.32
C LYS A 98 -32.00 15.44 -9.18
#